data_36040de8325972fdf6d5c9cfa1e3bea9
#
_entry.id   36040de8325972fdf6d5c9cfa1e3bea9
#
_cell.length_a   1.000
_cell.length_b   1.000
_cell.length_c   1.000
_cell.angle_alpha   90.00
_cell.angle_beta   90.00
_cell.angle_gamma   90.00
#
_symmetry.space_group_name_H-M   'P 1'
#
loop_
_entity.id
_entity.type
_entity.pdbx_description
1 polymer ?
#
loop_
_entity_poly.entity_id
_entity_poly.type
_entity_poly.pdbx_seq_one_letter_code
_entity_poly.pdbx_strand_id
1 'polypeptide(L)'
;MANLEAQARRFNTEVVYDDVVQADLTSNPKVLTLGDGTQLRTHAVILTTGSAYRKLGVPGEERLSGHGVSWCATCDGFFFREQEIAVVGGGDSAMEEALFLTKFASKVTVLVRKDELRASKVMAHRAMENEKIEFRWNTEVTEVTGDDKVNTLRLRDTRTGEASTLDVTGLFVAIGQDPVSYTHLRAHETSLH
;
A
#
# COMPACT_ATOMS: atom_id res chain seq x y z
N MET A 1 14.59 17.03 1.24
CA MET A 1 13.76 17.95 0.43
C MET A 1 14.64 18.94 -0.36
N ALA A 2 15.50 19.76 0.25
CA ALA A 2 16.34 20.75 -0.46
C ALA A 2 17.14 20.19 -1.66
N ASN A 3 17.68 18.96 -1.57
CA ASN A 3 18.43 18.34 -2.67
C ASN A 3 17.57 17.96 -3.87
N LEU A 4 16.32 17.55 -3.66
CA LEU A 4 15.39 17.20 -4.75
C LEU A 4 14.93 18.44 -5.51
N GLU A 5 14.65 19.50 -4.80
CA GLU A 5 14.32 20.80 -5.41
C GLU A 5 15.50 21.36 -6.24
N ALA A 6 16.71 21.35 -5.66
CA ALA A 6 17.90 21.78 -6.38
C ALA A 6 18.12 20.96 -7.66
N GLN A 7 17.84 19.66 -7.63
CA GLN A 7 17.91 18.80 -8.80
C GLN A 7 16.86 19.18 -9.86
N ALA A 8 15.61 19.41 -9.46
CA ALA A 8 14.56 19.82 -10.37
C ALA A 8 14.90 21.17 -11.05
N ARG A 9 15.37 22.15 -10.27
CA ARG A 9 15.77 23.46 -10.80
C ARG A 9 16.93 23.40 -11.80
N ARG A 10 17.82 22.40 -11.69
CA ARG A 10 18.89 22.17 -12.70
C ARG A 10 18.33 21.85 -14.08
N PHE A 11 17.10 21.36 -14.17
CA PHE A 11 16.38 21.08 -15.41
C PHE A 11 15.37 22.17 -15.76
N ASN A 12 15.58 23.40 -15.27
CA ASN A 12 14.75 24.58 -15.51
C ASN A 12 13.29 24.41 -15.00
N THR A 13 13.09 23.58 -13.96
CA THR A 13 11.78 23.48 -13.32
C THR A 13 11.54 24.70 -12.44
N GLU A 14 10.44 25.38 -12.68
CA GLU A 14 9.92 26.40 -11.77
C GLU A 14 9.17 25.70 -10.62
N VAL A 15 9.51 26.04 -9.39
CA VAL A 15 8.88 25.50 -8.19
C VAL A 15 8.07 26.60 -7.53
N VAL A 16 6.76 26.43 -7.46
CA VAL A 16 5.81 27.33 -6.83
C VAL A 16 5.31 26.68 -5.55
N TYR A 17 5.38 27.39 -4.44
CA TYR A 17 4.90 26.92 -3.13
C TYR A 17 3.51 27.49 -2.87
N ASP A 18 2.51 26.84 -3.46
CA ASP A 18 1.11 27.20 -3.27
C ASP A 18 0.22 25.98 -3.52
N ASP A 19 -1.01 26.03 -3.03
CA ASP A 19 -2.01 25.01 -3.27
C ASP A 19 -2.78 25.25 -4.56
N VAL A 20 -3.06 24.19 -5.31
CA VAL A 20 -4.01 24.26 -6.43
C VAL A 20 -5.42 24.11 -5.87
N VAL A 21 -6.18 25.22 -5.88
CA VAL A 21 -7.56 25.24 -5.34
C VAL A 21 -8.62 24.90 -6.37
N GLN A 22 -8.29 25.01 -7.67
CA GLN A 22 -9.19 24.64 -8.76
C GLN A 22 -8.40 24.16 -9.99
N ALA A 23 -8.91 23.15 -10.67
CA ALA A 23 -8.34 22.63 -11.91
C ALA A 23 -9.43 22.45 -12.97
N ASP A 24 -9.30 23.14 -14.11
CA ASP A 24 -10.05 22.84 -15.32
C ASP A 24 -9.17 22.00 -16.24
N LEU A 25 -9.41 20.69 -16.24
CA LEU A 25 -8.69 19.72 -17.04
C LEU A 25 -9.34 19.43 -18.40
N THR A 26 -10.50 20.02 -18.67
CA THR A 26 -11.26 19.82 -19.90
C THR A 26 -10.91 20.84 -20.97
N SER A 27 -10.52 22.04 -20.57
CA SER A 27 -10.09 23.10 -21.49
C SER A 27 -8.74 22.78 -22.17
N ASN A 28 -8.46 23.45 -23.28
CA ASN A 28 -7.16 23.39 -23.97
C ASN A 28 -6.69 24.81 -24.32
N PRO A 29 -5.67 25.34 -23.68
CA PRO A 29 -4.88 24.76 -22.59
C PRO A 29 -5.68 24.55 -21.32
N LYS A 30 -5.24 23.60 -20.49
CA LYS A 30 -5.78 23.34 -19.14
C LYS A 30 -5.44 24.49 -18.23
N VAL A 31 -6.32 24.76 -17.24
CA VAL A 31 -6.15 25.90 -16.32
C VAL A 31 -6.13 25.41 -14.88
N LEU A 32 -5.08 25.78 -14.16
CA LEU A 32 -4.94 25.54 -12.73
C LEU A 32 -5.01 26.90 -12.01
N THR A 33 -5.85 27.01 -10.98
CA THR A 33 -5.94 28.20 -10.14
C THR A 33 -5.27 27.92 -8.81
N LEU A 34 -4.32 28.77 -8.42
CA LEU A 34 -3.58 28.69 -7.18
C LEU A 34 -4.35 29.36 -6.04
N GLY A 35 -3.91 29.15 -4.79
CA GLY A 35 -4.52 29.73 -3.60
C GLY A 35 -4.51 31.26 -3.55
N ASP A 36 -3.52 31.89 -4.16
CA ASP A 36 -3.42 33.36 -4.32
C ASP A 36 -4.28 33.90 -5.48
N GLY A 37 -5.00 33.05 -6.22
CA GLY A 37 -5.81 33.39 -7.38
C GLY A 37 -5.05 33.42 -8.71
N THR A 38 -3.75 33.16 -8.73
CA THR A 38 -2.95 33.07 -9.96
C THR A 38 -3.43 31.91 -10.82
N GLN A 39 -3.53 32.12 -12.13
CA GLN A 39 -3.89 31.08 -13.09
C GLN A 39 -2.68 30.61 -13.89
N LEU A 40 -2.41 29.33 -13.85
CA LEU A 40 -1.41 28.63 -14.68
C LEU A 40 -2.12 27.95 -15.84
N ARG A 41 -1.61 28.14 -17.06
CA ARG A 41 -2.12 27.49 -18.28
C ARG A 41 -1.09 26.50 -18.80
N THR A 42 -1.54 25.26 -19.07
CA THR A 42 -0.64 24.18 -19.52
C THR A 42 -1.35 23.22 -20.46
N HIS A 43 -0.56 22.54 -21.31
CA HIS A 43 -1.06 21.49 -22.18
C HIS A 43 -1.19 20.13 -21.49
N ALA A 44 -0.39 19.90 -20.43
CA ALA A 44 -0.42 18.65 -19.67
C ALA A 44 -0.32 18.92 -18.18
N VAL A 45 -0.97 18.08 -17.37
CA VAL A 45 -0.90 18.11 -15.91
C VAL A 45 -0.51 16.72 -15.41
N ILE A 46 0.47 16.65 -14.52
CA ILE A 46 0.87 15.43 -13.82
C ILE A 46 0.48 15.59 -12.34
N LEU A 47 -0.39 14.71 -11.86
CA LEU A 47 -0.88 14.71 -10.49
C LEU A 47 -0.04 13.73 -9.65
N THR A 48 0.66 14.25 -8.65
CA THR A 48 1.50 13.48 -7.73
C THR A 48 1.15 13.79 -6.27
N THR A 49 -0.15 13.78 -5.98
CA THR A 49 -0.72 14.19 -4.70
C THR A 49 -0.61 13.13 -3.59
N GLY A 50 0.04 12.00 -3.88
CA GLY A 50 0.24 10.91 -2.93
C GLY A 50 -0.91 9.91 -2.89
N SER A 51 -0.80 8.96 -1.97
CA SER A 51 -1.79 7.91 -1.74
C SER A 51 -1.81 7.51 -0.27
N ALA A 52 -2.93 6.96 0.18
CA ALA A 52 -3.07 6.34 1.49
C ALA A 52 -3.06 4.82 1.36
N TYR A 53 -2.39 4.11 2.25
CA TYR A 53 -2.47 2.66 2.32
C TYR A 53 -3.86 2.22 2.73
N ARG A 54 -4.37 1.18 2.07
CA ARG A 54 -5.60 0.52 2.47
C ARG A 54 -5.37 -0.27 3.75
N LYS A 55 -6.27 -0.08 4.70
CA LYS A 55 -6.29 -0.82 5.95
C LYS A 55 -7.22 -2.03 5.84
N LEU A 56 -6.97 -3.05 6.66
CA LEU A 56 -7.88 -4.19 6.82
C LEU A 56 -9.17 -3.78 7.53
N GLY A 57 -9.08 -2.79 8.43
CA GLY A 57 -10.19 -2.32 9.25
C GLY A 57 -10.56 -3.29 10.37
N VAL A 58 -9.60 -4.08 10.84
CA VAL A 58 -9.80 -5.08 11.89
C VAL A 58 -9.32 -4.59 13.25
N PRO A 59 -9.89 -5.11 14.36
CA PRO A 59 -9.39 -4.81 15.70
C PRO A 59 -7.90 -5.08 15.83
N GLY A 60 -7.19 -4.19 16.52
CA GLY A 60 -5.75 -4.28 16.79
C GLY A 60 -4.85 -3.72 15.69
N GLU A 61 -5.31 -3.58 14.44
CA GLU A 61 -4.51 -3.10 13.33
C GLU A 61 -3.90 -1.71 13.61
N GLU A 62 -4.73 -0.74 14.00
CA GLU A 62 -4.25 0.62 14.29
C GLU A 62 -3.44 0.71 15.57
N ARG A 63 -3.87 0.01 16.61
CA ARG A 63 -3.17 0.02 17.90
C ARG A 63 -1.75 -0.53 17.80
N LEU A 64 -1.55 -1.53 16.96
CA LEU A 64 -0.25 -2.19 16.75
C LEU A 64 0.49 -1.67 15.51
N SER A 65 0.03 -0.56 14.92
CA SER A 65 0.75 0.15 13.84
C SER A 65 2.12 0.60 14.33
N GLY A 66 3.19 0.23 13.59
CA GLY A 66 4.57 0.45 14.00
C GLY A 66 5.05 -0.46 15.15
N HIS A 67 4.16 -1.30 15.70
CA HIS A 67 4.46 -2.28 16.74
C HIS A 67 4.25 -3.72 16.24
N GLY A 68 4.58 -3.94 14.97
CA GLY A 68 4.44 -5.22 14.29
C GLY A 68 3.47 -5.17 13.10
N VAL A 69 2.57 -4.19 13.01
CA VAL A 69 1.78 -3.93 11.80
C VAL A 69 2.47 -2.87 10.96
N SER A 70 2.70 -3.17 9.68
CA SER A 70 3.35 -2.28 8.70
C SER A 70 2.65 -2.33 7.34
N TRP A 71 2.81 -1.27 6.55
CA TRP A 71 2.37 -1.16 5.15
C TRP A 71 3.55 -0.94 4.19
N CYS A 72 4.79 -1.08 4.69
CA CYS A 72 6.01 -0.81 3.91
C CYS A 72 7.10 -1.83 4.24
N ALA A 73 7.22 -2.88 3.43
CA ALA A 73 8.24 -3.90 3.63
C ALA A 73 9.66 -3.33 3.54
N THR A 74 9.91 -2.39 2.64
CA THR A 74 11.23 -1.77 2.48
C THR A 74 11.60 -0.86 3.64
N CYS A 75 10.62 -0.29 4.35
CA CYS A 75 10.84 0.56 5.52
C CYS A 75 11.17 -0.28 6.76
N ASP A 76 10.38 -1.32 6.99
CA ASP A 76 10.34 -2.00 8.29
C ASP A 76 10.87 -3.44 8.28
N GLY A 77 11.07 -4.04 7.10
CA GLY A 77 11.46 -5.46 6.97
C GLY A 77 12.73 -5.83 7.74
N PHE A 78 13.68 -4.89 7.87
CA PHE A 78 14.91 -5.10 8.62
C PHE A 78 14.68 -5.44 10.11
N PHE A 79 13.60 -4.92 10.72
CA PHE A 79 13.31 -5.17 12.14
C PHE A 79 12.80 -6.58 12.43
N PHE A 80 12.47 -7.36 11.38
CA PHE A 80 11.92 -8.72 11.48
C PHE A 80 12.92 -9.81 11.09
N ARG A 81 14.22 -9.56 11.34
CA ARG A 81 15.28 -10.55 11.06
C ARG A 81 15.06 -11.82 11.87
N GLU A 82 15.18 -12.97 11.16
CA GLU A 82 15.05 -14.32 11.73
C GLU A 82 13.69 -14.55 12.44
N GLN A 83 12.66 -13.78 12.07
CA GLN A 83 11.32 -13.89 12.65
C GLN A 83 10.34 -14.44 11.62
N GLU A 84 9.25 -15.04 12.13
CA GLU A 84 8.10 -15.43 11.31
C GLU A 84 7.11 -14.27 11.21
N ILE A 85 6.72 -13.93 9.99
CA ILE A 85 5.85 -12.81 9.67
C ILE A 85 4.77 -13.19 8.68
N ALA A 86 3.72 -12.38 8.59
CA ALA A 86 2.66 -12.53 7.63
C ALA A 86 2.58 -11.33 6.66
N VAL A 87 2.17 -11.60 5.41
CA VAL A 87 1.80 -10.59 4.41
C VAL A 87 0.38 -10.83 3.98
N VAL A 88 -0.49 -9.82 4.05
CA VAL A 88 -1.86 -9.90 3.54
C VAL A 88 -1.94 -9.28 2.16
N GLY A 89 -2.37 -10.08 1.20
CA GLY A 89 -2.58 -9.63 -0.17
C GLY A 89 -2.35 -10.72 -1.20
N GLY A 90 -2.84 -10.51 -2.42
CA GLY A 90 -2.70 -11.47 -3.52
C GLY A 90 -2.38 -10.83 -4.87
N GLY A 91 -1.99 -9.55 -4.89
CA GLY A 91 -1.55 -8.81 -6.08
C GLY A 91 -0.04 -8.73 -6.21
N ASP A 92 0.45 -8.05 -7.25
CA ASP A 92 1.88 -7.88 -7.51
C ASP A 92 2.62 -7.24 -6.32
N SER A 93 2.05 -6.19 -5.71
CA SER A 93 2.66 -5.54 -4.54
C SER A 93 2.84 -6.51 -3.38
N ALA A 94 1.86 -7.39 -3.10
CA ALA A 94 1.98 -8.38 -2.04
C ALA A 94 3.09 -9.41 -2.32
N MET A 95 3.23 -9.84 -3.57
CA MET A 95 4.30 -10.77 -3.98
C MET A 95 5.67 -10.10 -3.91
N GLU A 96 5.77 -8.85 -4.35
CA GLU A 96 7.01 -8.07 -4.28
C GLU A 96 7.46 -7.86 -2.82
N GLU A 97 6.53 -7.46 -1.94
CA GLU A 97 6.82 -7.29 -0.52
C GLU A 97 7.17 -8.61 0.16
N ALA A 98 6.44 -9.69 -0.11
CA ALA A 98 6.74 -11.01 0.43
C ALA A 98 8.15 -11.49 0.02
N LEU A 99 8.49 -11.38 -1.27
CA LEU A 99 9.82 -11.70 -1.79
C LEU A 99 10.92 -10.83 -1.17
N PHE A 100 10.67 -9.53 -0.97
CA PHE A 100 11.61 -8.64 -0.33
C PHE A 100 11.87 -9.06 1.13
N LEU A 101 10.82 -9.37 1.87
CA LEU A 101 10.86 -9.76 3.28
C LEU A 101 11.61 -11.07 3.53
N THR A 102 11.65 -12.00 2.57
CA THR A 102 12.45 -13.23 2.70
C THR A 102 13.96 -12.99 2.88
N LYS A 103 14.45 -11.78 2.55
CA LYS A 103 15.84 -11.38 2.80
C LYS A 103 16.15 -11.24 4.29
N PHE A 104 15.14 -11.05 5.10
CA PHE A 104 15.27 -10.80 6.54
C PHE A 104 14.59 -11.89 7.37
N ALA A 105 13.33 -12.16 7.11
CA ALA A 105 12.51 -13.10 7.85
C ALA A 105 13.00 -14.55 7.68
N SER A 106 12.78 -15.36 8.70
CA SER A 106 12.96 -16.80 8.63
C SER A 106 11.85 -17.46 7.80
N LYS A 107 10.61 -16.93 7.91
CA LYS A 107 9.44 -17.40 7.19
C LYS A 107 8.47 -16.26 6.91
N VAL A 108 7.86 -16.27 5.73
CA VAL A 108 6.82 -15.31 5.31
C VAL A 108 5.55 -16.10 4.95
N THR A 109 4.48 -15.91 5.72
CA THR A 109 3.17 -16.51 5.41
C THR A 109 2.31 -15.50 4.66
N VAL A 110 1.97 -15.79 3.41
CA VAL A 110 1.10 -14.94 2.59
C VAL A 110 -0.36 -15.37 2.76
N LEU A 111 -1.18 -14.45 3.26
CA LEU A 111 -2.61 -14.66 3.51
C LEU A 111 -3.42 -14.13 2.31
N VAL A 112 -4.09 -15.01 1.60
CA VAL A 112 -4.85 -14.70 0.37
C VAL A 112 -6.32 -15.03 0.58
N ARG A 113 -7.21 -14.04 0.40
CA ARG A 113 -8.67 -14.22 0.59
C ARG A 113 -9.32 -15.18 -0.41
N LYS A 114 -8.68 -15.44 -1.55
CA LYS A 114 -9.16 -16.32 -2.62
C LYS A 114 -8.25 -17.54 -2.73
N ASP A 115 -8.62 -18.46 -3.59
CA ASP A 115 -7.85 -19.64 -3.96
C ASP A 115 -6.84 -19.37 -5.10
N GLU A 116 -6.75 -18.14 -5.55
CA GLU A 116 -5.84 -17.71 -6.61
C GLU A 116 -5.21 -16.34 -6.34
N LEU A 117 -4.04 -16.09 -6.90
CA LEU A 117 -3.40 -14.78 -6.92
C LEU A 117 -3.94 -13.92 -8.07
N ARG A 118 -4.02 -12.62 -7.84
CA ARG A 118 -4.25 -11.61 -8.89
C ARG A 118 -2.94 -11.03 -9.41
N ALA A 119 -1.83 -11.45 -8.86
CA ALA A 119 -0.50 -11.07 -9.30
C ALA A 119 -0.22 -11.53 -10.73
N SER A 120 0.68 -10.87 -11.43
CA SER A 120 1.21 -11.32 -12.70
C SER A 120 1.81 -12.73 -12.56
N LYS A 121 1.73 -13.51 -13.63
CA LYS A 121 2.23 -14.91 -13.61
C LYS A 121 3.70 -15.00 -13.19
N VAL A 122 4.50 -14.01 -13.60
CA VAL A 122 5.93 -13.96 -13.26
C VAL A 122 6.12 -13.76 -11.75
N MET A 123 5.39 -12.80 -11.15
CA MET A 123 5.51 -12.53 -9.71
C MET A 123 4.95 -13.66 -8.87
N ALA A 124 3.81 -14.21 -9.27
CA ALA A 124 3.21 -15.39 -8.62
C ALA A 124 4.17 -16.58 -8.61
N HIS A 125 4.76 -16.92 -9.77
CA HIS A 125 5.71 -18.02 -9.91
C HIS A 125 6.94 -17.84 -9.01
N ARG A 126 7.56 -16.64 -9.03
CA ARG A 126 8.73 -16.34 -8.18
C ARG A 126 8.42 -16.46 -6.69
N ALA A 127 7.23 -16.04 -6.27
CA ALA A 127 6.82 -16.17 -4.87
C ALA A 127 6.52 -17.61 -4.48
N MET A 128 5.89 -18.38 -5.37
CA MET A 128 5.58 -19.80 -5.12
C MET A 128 6.82 -20.70 -5.09
N GLU A 129 7.89 -20.35 -5.81
CA GLU A 129 9.15 -21.10 -5.79
C GLU A 129 10.06 -20.76 -4.62
N ASN A 130 9.72 -19.73 -3.83
CA ASN A 130 10.56 -19.32 -2.72
C ASN A 130 10.30 -20.17 -1.48
N GLU A 131 11.31 -20.92 -1.03
CA GLU A 131 11.23 -21.84 0.10
C GLU A 131 10.83 -21.20 1.44
N LYS A 132 11.03 -19.89 1.58
CA LYS A 132 10.64 -19.14 2.78
C LYS A 132 9.19 -18.63 2.74
N ILE A 133 8.50 -18.77 1.60
CA ILE A 133 7.12 -18.28 1.44
C ILE A 133 6.14 -19.44 1.53
N GLU A 134 5.21 -19.34 2.48
CA GLU A 134 4.06 -20.24 2.59
C GLU A 134 2.78 -19.49 2.25
N PHE A 135 1.88 -20.10 1.48
CA PHE A 135 0.58 -19.51 1.15
C PHE A 135 -0.53 -20.13 1.98
N ARG A 136 -1.38 -19.28 2.58
CA ARG A 136 -2.67 -19.66 3.16
C ARG A 136 -3.78 -19.07 2.30
N TRP A 137 -4.40 -19.92 1.53
CA TRP A 137 -5.50 -19.57 0.63
C TRP A 137 -6.81 -19.46 1.38
N ASN A 138 -7.79 -18.76 0.77
CA ASN A 138 -9.12 -18.56 1.34
C ASN A 138 -9.08 -18.05 2.79
N THR A 139 -8.10 -17.23 3.12
CA THR A 139 -7.83 -16.81 4.49
C THR A 139 -7.87 -15.28 4.60
N GLU A 140 -8.63 -14.80 5.56
CA GLU A 140 -8.64 -13.39 5.94
C GLU A 140 -8.28 -13.20 7.41
N VAL A 141 -7.68 -12.04 7.71
CA VAL A 141 -7.40 -11.63 9.09
C VAL A 141 -8.66 -11.00 9.67
N THR A 142 -9.08 -11.43 10.85
CA THR A 142 -10.23 -10.89 11.57
C THR A 142 -9.84 -10.04 12.79
N GLU A 143 -8.65 -10.24 13.32
CA GLU A 143 -8.11 -9.47 14.44
C GLU A 143 -6.58 -9.61 14.49
N VAL A 144 -5.91 -8.54 14.89
CA VAL A 144 -4.47 -8.55 15.20
C VAL A 144 -4.32 -8.44 16.72
N THR A 145 -3.68 -9.42 17.33
CA THR A 145 -3.52 -9.51 18.77
C THR A 145 -2.07 -9.35 19.23
N GLY A 146 -1.89 -8.93 20.46
CA GLY A 146 -0.62 -8.69 21.11
C GLY A 146 -0.76 -7.57 22.15
N ASP A 147 0.10 -7.53 23.13
CA ASP A 147 0.11 -6.47 24.14
C ASP A 147 0.83 -5.23 23.60
N ASP A 148 2.15 -5.23 23.65
CA ASP A 148 2.99 -4.14 23.12
C ASP A 148 3.36 -4.33 21.64
N LYS A 149 3.35 -5.56 21.15
CA LYS A 149 3.70 -5.94 19.77
C LYS A 149 2.78 -7.05 19.28
N VAL A 150 2.71 -7.19 17.94
CA VAL A 150 2.01 -8.32 17.32
C VAL A 150 2.58 -9.63 17.82
N ASN A 151 1.72 -10.55 18.22
CA ASN A 151 2.09 -11.92 18.58
C ASN A 151 1.24 -12.99 17.89
N THR A 152 -0.01 -12.70 17.57
CA THR A 152 -0.92 -13.66 16.95
C THR A 152 -1.92 -12.93 16.06
N LEU A 153 -2.27 -13.53 14.94
CA LEU A 153 -3.38 -13.13 14.08
C LEU A 153 -4.55 -14.10 14.28
N ARG A 154 -5.75 -13.57 14.44
CA ARG A 154 -6.98 -14.35 14.30
C ARG A 154 -7.37 -14.37 12.84
N LEU A 155 -7.62 -15.55 12.33
CA LEU A 155 -7.90 -15.80 10.93
C LEU A 155 -9.27 -16.46 10.78
N ARG A 156 -9.86 -16.28 9.60
CA ARG A 156 -11.08 -16.97 9.19
C ARG A 156 -10.91 -17.51 7.77
N ASP A 157 -11.31 -18.75 7.56
CA ASP A 157 -11.46 -19.28 6.20
C ASP A 157 -12.67 -18.62 5.54
N THR A 158 -12.45 -18.04 4.34
CA THR A 158 -13.50 -17.27 3.64
C THR A 158 -14.56 -18.15 2.97
N ARG A 159 -14.33 -19.47 2.85
CA ARG A 159 -15.27 -20.44 2.25
C ARG A 159 -16.07 -21.19 3.30
N THR A 160 -15.40 -21.63 4.37
CA THR A 160 -16.03 -22.45 5.42
C THR A 160 -16.48 -21.64 6.62
N GLY A 161 -15.91 -20.45 6.82
CA GLY A 161 -16.11 -19.63 8.02
C GLY A 161 -15.32 -20.11 9.25
N GLU A 162 -14.51 -21.16 9.11
CA GLU A 162 -13.73 -21.73 10.20
C GLU A 162 -12.70 -20.73 10.72
N ALA A 163 -12.65 -20.60 12.06
CA ALA A 163 -11.68 -19.74 12.73
C ALA A 163 -10.39 -20.50 13.01
N SER A 164 -9.25 -19.80 12.86
CA SER A 164 -7.92 -20.31 13.20
C SER A 164 -7.03 -19.20 13.69
N THR A 165 -5.81 -19.53 14.10
CA THR A 165 -4.80 -18.56 14.53
C THR A 165 -3.49 -18.79 13.78
N LEU A 166 -2.66 -17.73 13.77
CA LEU A 166 -1.31 -17.76 13.25
C LEU A 166 -0.41 -16.93 14.17
N ASP A 167 0.56 -17.57 14.79
CA ASP A 167 1.55 -16.87 15.61
C ASP A 167 2.62 -16.28 14.72
N VAL A 168 2.74 -14.95 14.76
CA VAL A 168 3.72 -14.16 14.00
C VAL A 168 4.07 -12.90 14.76
N THR A 169 5.26 -12.38 14.54
CA THR A 169 5.72 -11.15 15.18
C THR A 169 5.48 -9.89 14.34
N GLY A 170 5.07 -10.07 13.09
CA GLY A 170 4.78 -8.97 12.17
C GLY A 170 3.71 -9.29 11.15
N LEU A 171 2.95 -8.26 10.79
CA LEU A 171 1.93 -8.26 9.76
C LEU A 171 2.19 -7.13 8.76
N PHE A 172 2.43 -7.46 7.51
CA PHE A 172 2.55 -6.51 6.42
C PHE A 172 1.25 -6.49 5.59
N VAL A 173 0.64 -5.32 5.46
CA VAL A 173 -0.67 -5.16 4.80
C VAL A 173 -0.44 -4.62 3.39
N ALA A 174 -0.50 -5.50 2.38
CA ALA A 174 -0.22 -5.21 0.98
C ALA A 174 -1.48 -5.38 0.10
N ILE A 175 -2.57 -4.70 0.47
CA ILE A 175 -3.89 -4.81 -0.21
C ILE A 175 -4.19 -3.64 -1.15
N GLY A 176 -3.19 -2.80 -1.40
CA GLY A 176 -3.25 -1.66 -2.30
C GLY A 176 -3.26 -0.32 -1.60
N GLN A 177 -3.41 0.73 -2.40
CA GLN A 177 -3.40 2.12 -1.97
C GLN A 177 -4.56 2.85 -2.62
N ASP A 178 -5.08 3.88 -1.94
CA ASP A 178 -6.08 4.80 -2.46
C ASP A 178 -5.39 6.12 -2.83
N PRO A 179 -5.35 6.51 -4.12
CA PRO A 179 -4.77 7.77 -4.53
C PRO A 179 -5.51 8.96 -3.89
N VAL A 180 -4.78 9.92 -3.34
CA VAL A 180 -5.38 11.13 -2.74
C VAL A 180 -6.10 11.98 -3.80
N SER A 181 -5.69 11.89 -5.07
CA SER A 181 -6.38 12.55 -6.19
C SER A 181 -7.86 12.20 -6.32
N TYR A 182 -8.31 11.04 -5.84
CA TYR A 182 -9.74 10.67 -5.86
C TYR A 182 -10.61 11.58 -4.98
N THR A 183 -10.08 12.10 -3.88
CA THR A 183 -10.85 12.99 -3.00
C THR A 183 -11.09 14.36 -3.61
N HIS A 184 -10.22 14.79 -4.52
CA HIS A 184 -10.28 16.12 -5.16
C HIS A 184 -10.90 16.07 -6.56
N LEU A 185 -10.70 14.99 -7.34
CA LEU A 185 -11.16 14.90 -8.72
C LEU A 185 -12.53 14.25 -8.87
N ARG A 186 -12.91 13.27 -8.04
CA ARG A 186 -14.24 12.65 -8.09
C ARG A 186 -15.39 13.59 -7.72
N ALA A 187 -15.12 14.64 -6.96
CA ALA A 187 -16.13 15.66 -6.67
C ALA A 187 -16.59 16.41 -7.93
N HIS A 188 -15.86 16.31 -9.04
CA HIS A 188 -16.14 16.96 -10.32
C HIS A 188 -16.47 15.98 -11.47
N GLU A 189 -16.33 14.67 -11.26
CA GLU A 189 -16.77 13.63 -12.19
C GLU A 189 -18.22 13.23 -11.93
N THR A 190 -19.12 14.19 -11.86
CA THR A 190 -20.55 13.91 -12.05
C THR A 190 -20.80 13.80 -13.55
N SER A 191 -21.09 12.58 -14.00
CA SER A 191 -21.53 12.20 -15.35
C SER A 191 -20.44 11.96 -16.40
N LEU A 192 -19.94 10.73 -16.45
CA LEU A 192 -19.77 10.02 -17.71
C LEU A 192 -20.33 8.61 -17.52
N HIS A 193 -21.52 8.44 -18.04
CA HIS A 193 -22.13 7.13 -18.33
C HIS A 193 -21.54 6.56 -19.62
#